data_b646a5ba9f9fd740de1289a8b5244321
#
_entry.id   b646a5ba9f9fd740de1289a8b5244321
#
_cell.length_a   1.000
_cell.length_b   1.000
_cell.length_c   1.000
_cell.angle_alpha   90.00
_cell.angle_beta   90.00
_cell.angle_gamma   90.00
#
_symmetry.space_group_name_H-M   'P 1'
#
loop_
_entity.id
_entity.type
_entity.pdbx_description
1 polymer ?
#
loop_
_entity_poly.entity_id
_entity_poly.type
_entity_poly.pdbx_seq_one_letter_code
_entity_poly.pdbx_strand_id
1 'polypeptide(L)'
;MQLDQKAVQEAQEAMADLGVDGLSSVEQKVGLEQAAHLDEDGLAKFVPSSELEQLRGRLDEFEGVETTELPDGVCAELRPYQVEGFSFLCHLAKFKLGGILADDMGLGKTLQTLAWLLWLKTSRRKNAKTKPALVVCPASVLHNWRRESERFTPKMKVLVLESGQARHNLRKRIPDYDIVVTNYSILRRDLDELAKFAFRAIVLDEAQFIKNPGAQVTKSVKELKADHKLALTGTPIENRMLDLWSIVDFVQPNYLGNQEHFTQVYDLKVSEKDENAARIGRRKLSAKLRPLLLRRVKKQVAKDLPDRIEQRLDCELPEE
;
A
#
# COMPACT_ATOMS: atom_id res chain seq x y z
N MET A 1 18.51 30.22 30.41
CA MET A 1 17.31 29.33 30.35
C MET A 1 17.81 28.03 29.71
N GLN A 2 18.12 27.01 30.51
CA GLN A 2 18.51 25.69 29.98
C GLN A 2 17.22 25.04 29.45
N LEU A 3 17.20 24.79 28.16
CA LEU A 3 16.13 23.96 27.54
C LEU A 3 16.24 22.56 28.14
N ASP A 4 15.15 22.06 28.66
CA ASP A 4 15.06 20.70 29.16
C ASP A 4 15.31 19.74 27.98
N GLN A 5 16.46 19.04 28.00
CA GLN A 5 16.87 18.12 26.96
C GLN A 5 15.80 17.05 26.67
N LYS A 6 15.03 16.66 27.70
CA LYS A 6 13.96 15.70 27.59
C LYS A 6 12.77 16.27 26.79
N ALA A 7 12.39 17.51 27.06
CA ALA A 7 11.31 18.19 26.32
C ALA A 7 11.68 18.44 24.83
N VAL A 8 12.96 18.71 24.56
CA VAL A 8 13.45 18.86 23.17
C VAL A 8 13.42 17.50 22.44
N GLN A 9 13.80 16.42 23.12
CA GLN A 9 13.78 15.09 22.55
C GLN A 9 12.35 14.60 22.28
N GLU A 10 11.42 14.82 23.21
CA GLU A 10 10.00 14.52 23.04
C GLU A 10 9.37 15.33 21.89
N ALA A 11 9.76 16.60 21.73
CA ALA A 11 9.30 17.43 20.60
C ALA A 11 9.88 16.95 19.27
N GLN A 12 11.15 16.52 19.24
CA GLN A 12 11.77 15.96 18.04
C GLN A 12 11.13 14.62 17.65
N GLU A 13 10.80 13.77 18.60
CA GLU A 13 10.09 12.50 18.36
C GLU A 13 8.70 12.75 17.80
N ALA A 14 7.95 13.70 18.34
CA ALA A 14 6.63 14.08 17.84
C ALA A 14 6.69 14.69 16.43
N MET A 15 7.72 15.49 16.12
CA MET A 15 7.94 16.04 14.78
C MET A 15 8.33 14.97 13.77
N ALA A 16 9.19 14.02 14.15
CA ALA A 16 9.56 12.89 13.33
C ALA A 16 8.34 11.99 13.02
N ASP A 17 7.45 11.83 14.00
CA ASP A 17 6.18 11.12 13.84
C ASP A 17 5.24 11.81 12.85
N LEU A 18 5.34 13.13 12.70
CA LEU A 18 4.62 13.92 11.70
C LEU A 18 5.31 13.93 10.32
N GLY A 19 6.48 13.31 10.17
CA GLY A 19 7.26 13.36 8.94
C GLY A 19 7.89 14.72 8.67
N VAL A 20 8.10 15.53 9.72
CA VAL A 20 8.71 16.87 9.64
C VAL A 20 10.16 16.76 10.06
N ASP A 21 11.08 16.89 9.11
CA ASP A 21 12.52 16.91 9.38
C ASP A 21 12.96 18.29 9.89
N GLY A 22 13.27 18.37 11.19
CA GLY A 22 13.98 19.47 11.82
C GLY A 22 13.14 20.66 12.30
N LEU A 23 13.67 21.37 13.30
CA LEU A 23 13.16 22.63 13.81
C LEU A 23 13.42 23.77 12.79
N SER A 24 12.68 23.81 11.69
CA SER A 24 12.67 24.98 10.85
C SER A 24 11.62 25.97 11.36
N SER A 25 11.98 27.26 11.42
CA SER A 25 11.11 28.36 11.86
C SER A 25 9.98 28.69 10.86
N VAL A 26 9.69 27.79 9.94
CA VAL A 26 8.63 27.95 8.93
C VAL A 26 7.41 27.14 9.40
N GLU A 27 6.25 27.80 9.53
CA GLU A 27 4.97 27.13 9.76
C GLU A 27 4.72 26.12 8.63
N GLN A 28 4.88 24.84 8.94
CA GLN A 28 4.48 23.76 8.04
C GLN A 28 3.05 23.38 8.37
N LYS A 29 2.16 23.43 7.37
CA LYS A 29 0.80 22.91 7.51
C LYS A 29 0.86 21.39 7.49
N VAL A 30 0.72 20.80 8.67
CA VAL A 30 0.55 19.35 8.83
C VAL A 30 -0.87 19.00 8.44
N GLY A 31 -1.06 18.02 7.56
CA GLY A 31 -2.41 17.56 7.19
C GLY A 31 -3.11 16.91 8.37
N LEU A 32 -4.45 17.07 8.44
CA LEU A 32 -5.30 16.47 9.47
C LEU A 32 -5.05 14.95 9.63
N GLU A 33 -4.70 14.29 8.54
CA GLU A 33 -4.43 12.85 8.47
C GLU A 33 -3.14 12.46 9.19
N GLN A 34 -2.14 13.33 9.19
CA GLN A 34 -0.88 13.11 9.91
C GLN A 34 -1.07 13.38 11.42
N ALA A 35 -1.91 14.36 11.78
CA ALA A 35 -2.23 14.67 13.16
C ALA A 35 -3.06 13.56 13.86
N ALA A 36 -3.91 12.84 13.13
CA ALA A 36 -4.71 11.73 13.65
C ALA A 36 -3.89 10.53 14.19
N HIS A 37 -2.59 10.50 13.91
CA HIS A 37 -1.68 9.43 14.36
C HIS A 37 -0.90 9.75 15.63
N LEU A 38 -0.98 10.99 16.11
CA LEU A 38 -0.41 11.35 17.42
C LEU A 38 -1.28 10.79 18.53
N ASP A 39 -0.65 10.39 19.63
CA ASP A 39 -1.39 10.10 20.85
C ASP A 39 -1.99 11.40 21.44
N GLU A 40 -2.93 11.25 22.35
CA GLU A 40 -3.66 12.40 22.95
C GLU A 40 -2.73 13.44 23.56
N ASP A 41 -1.65 13.01 24.19
CA ASP A 41 -0.66 13.88 24.81
C ASP A 41 0.21 14.62 23.78
N GLY A 42 0.49 13.98 22.65
CA GLY A 42 1.20 14.58 21.52
C GLY A 42 0.37 15.63 20.79
N LEU A 43 -0.91 15.35 20.54
CA LEU A 43 -1.85 16.29 19.92
C LEU A 43 -2.10 17.53 20.79
N ALA A 44 -2.25 17.36 22.11
CA ALA A 44 -2.52 18.46 23.05
C ALA A 44 -1.38 19.51 23.08
N LYS A 45 -0.16 19.15 22.67
CA LYS A 45 0.99 20.07 22.63
C LYS A 45 0.99 20.99 21.40
N PHE A 46 0.31 20.61 20.31
CA PHE A 46 0.41 21.27 19.02
C PHE A 46 -0.90 21.82 18.46
N VAL A 47 -2.05 21.39 19.00
CA VAL A 47 -3.37 21.77 18.50
C VAL A 47 -4.19 22.43 19.61
N PRO A 48 -4.87 23.57 19.36
CA PRO A 48 -5.77 24.19 20.31
C PRO A 48 -6.88 23.22 20.75
N SER A 49 -7.27 23.28 22.02
CA SER A 49 -8.27 22.36 22.62
C SER A 49 -9.60 22.28 21.86
N SER A 50 -10.04 23.38 21.23
CA SER A 50 -11.26 23.45 20.43
C SER A 50 -11.17 22.68 19.11
N GLU A 51 -9.98 22.62 18.49
CA GLU A 51 -9.75 21.85 17.28
C GLU A 51 -9.57 20.36 17.58
N LEU A 52 -8.98 20.04 18.75
CA LEU A 52 -8.89 18.68 19.27
C LEU A 52 -10.27 18.06 19.51
N GLU A 53 -11.22 18.82 20.10
CA GLU A 53 -12.59 18.36 20.30
C GLU A 53 -13.31 18.12 18.97
N GLN A 54 -13.11 18.99 17.97
CA GLN A 54 -13.66 18.78 16.63
C GLN A 54 -13.05 17.56 15.94
N LEU A 55 -11.76 17.30 16.15
CA LEU A 55 -11.06 16.12 15.60
C LEU A 55 -11.57 14.84 16.28
N ARG A 56 -11.76 14.86 17.60
CA ARG A 56 -12.38 13.77 18.37
C ARG A 56 -13.79 13.49 17.88
N GLY A 57 -14.65 14.50 17.74
CA GLY A 57 -15.99 14.33 17.21
C GLY A 57 -16.00 13.66 15.84
N ARG A 58 -15.09 14.03 14.95
CA ARG A 58 -14.95 13.38 13.62
C ARG A 58 -14.40 11.95 13.67
N LEU A 59 -13.56 11.64 14.66
CA LEU A 59 -13.06 10.27 14.87
C LEU A 59 -14.09 9.38 15.53
N ASP A 60 -14.91 9.94 16.44
CA ASP A 60 -16.02 9.23 17.10
C ASP A 60 -17.21 9.00 16.15
N GLU A 61 -17.43 9.90 15.17
CA GLU A 61 -18.40 9.75 14.07
C GLU A 61 -17.92 8.77 12.99
N PHE A 62 -16.71 8.22 13.08
CA PHE A 62 -16.19 7.28 12.11
C PHE A 62 -16.83 5.89 12.29
N GLU A 63 -18.00 5.71 11.72
CA GLU A 63 -18.76 4.42 11.69
C GLU A 63 -18.13 3.33 10.80
N GLY A 64 -16.83 3.42 10.49
CA GLY A 64 -16.14 2.50 9.61
C GLY A 64 -16.09 2.97 8.15
N VAL A 65 -15.54 2.12 7.27
CA VAL A 65 -15.46 2.42 5.84
C VAL A 65 -16.84 2.27 5.22
N GLU A 66 -17.41 3.37 4.68
CA GLU A 66 -18.67 3.31 3.94
C GLU A 66 -18.60 2.31 2.78
N THR A 67 -19.63 1.48 2.67
CA THR A 67 -19.74 0.56 1.53
C THR A 67 -19.88 1.36 0.24
N THR A 68 -18.96 1.13 -0.69
CA THR A 68 -18.98 1.76 -2.01
C THR A 68 -19.66 0.83 -3.01
N GLU A 69 -20.57 1.37 -3.83
CA GLU A 69 -21.21 0.59 -4.89
C GLU A 69 -20.18 0.16 -5.95
N LEU A 70 -20.33 -1.09 -6.40
CA LEU A 70 -19.50 -1.62 -7.47
C LEU A 70 -19.77 -0.87 -8.78
N PRO A 71 -18.75 -0.52 -9.55
CA PRO A 71 -18.95 0.14 -10.83
C PRO A 71 -19.57 -0.80 -11.86
N ASP A 72 -20.43 -0.24 -12.72
CA ASP A 72 -20.98 -0.96 -13.87
C ASP A 72 -19.86 -1.52 -14.75
N GLY A 73 -19.94 -2.83 -15.03
CA GLY A 73 -18.96 -3.52 -15.87
C GLY A 73 -18.00 -4.43 -15.10
N VAL A 74 -18.20 -4.60 -13.79
CA VAL A 74 -17.64 -5.72 -13.03
C VAL A 74 -18.51 -6.94 -13.30
N CYS A 75 -17.93 -7.98 -13.92
CA CYS A 75 -18.60 -9.22 -14.29
C CYS A 75 -18.29 -10.33 -13.25
N ALA A 76 -18.55 -10.05 -11.99
CA ALA A 76 -18.38 -11.00 -10.89
C ALA A 76 -19.25 -10.60 -9.71
N GLU A 77 -19.73 -11.59 -8.97
CA GLU A 77 -20.33 -11.39 -7.65
C GLU A 77 -19.21 -11.41 -6.61
N LEU A 78 -19.00 -10.29 -5.91
CA LEU A 78 -18.00 -10.19 -4.86
C LEU A 78 -18.55 -10.76 -3.56
N ARG A 79 -17.74 -11.54 -2.85
CA ARG A 79 -18.05 -11.97 -1.49
C ARG A 79 -18.07 -10.76 -0.54
N PRO A 80 -18.80 -10.81 0.59
CA PRO A 80 -18.91 -9.68 1.52
C PRO A 80 -17.55 -9.08 1.89
N TYR A 81 -16.57 -9.90 2.23
CA TYR A 81 -15.22 -9.42 2.56
C TYR A 81 -14.51 -8.77 1.36
N GLN A 82 -14.80 -9.20 0.13
CA GLN A 82 -14.23 -8.58 -1.08
C GLN A 82 -14.85 -7.19 -1.33
N VAL A 83 -16.15 -7.04 -1.04
CA VAL A 83 -16.83 -5.73 -1.08
C VAL A 83 -16.22 -4.78 -0.05
N GLU A 84 -15.95 -5.25 1.17
CA GLU A 84 -15.24 -4.47 2.19
C GLU A 84 -13.85 -4.03 1.71
N GLY A 85 -13.08 -4.95 1.12
CA GLY A 85 -11.74 -4.63 0.61
C GLY A 85 -11.78 -3.65 -0.57
N PHE A 86 -12.72 -3.80 -1.47
CA PHE A 86 -12.96 -2.84 -2.55
C PHE A 86 -13.33 -1.46 -1.98
N SER A 87 -14.27 -1.39 -1.01
CA SER A 87 -14.69 -0.16 -0.36
C SER A 87 -13.53 0.52 0.38
N PHE A 88 -12.69 -0.25 1.06
CA PHE A 88 -11.46 0.23 1.68
C PHE A 88 -10.52 0.90 0.66
N LEU A 89 -10.28 0.27 -0.49
CA LEU A 89 -9.45 0.86 -1.55
C LEU A 89 -10.06 2.15 -2.12
N CYS A 90 -11.39 2.20 -2.28
CA CYS A 90 -12.10 3.39 -2.72
C CYS A 90 -12.01 4.51 -1.68
N HIS A 91 -12.13 4.18 -0.40
CA HIS A 91 -11.97 5.12 0.71
C HIS A 91 -10.57 5.75 0.68
N LEU A 92 -9.51 4.94 0.64
CA LEU A 92 -8.14 5.45 0.54
C LEU A 92 -7.96 6.38 -0.67
N ALA A 93 -8.50 6.01 -1.82
CA ALA A 93 -8.40 6.83 -3.02
C ALA A 93 -9.11 8.19 -2.90
N LYS A 94 -10.26 8.26 -2.21
CA LYS A 94 -10.97 9.53 -1.92
C LYS A 94 -10.08 10.49 -1.12
N PHE A 95 -9.27 9.97 -0.20
CA PHE A 95 -8.35 10.74 0.65
C PHE A 95 -6.94 10.88 0.07
N LYS A 96 -6.69 10.38 -1.16
CA LYS A 96 -5.38 10.37 -1.82
C LYS A 96 -4.31 9.62 -1.03
N LEU A 97 -4.73 8.64 -0.26
CA LEU A 97 -3.84 7.73 0.46
C LEU A 97 -3.50 6.53 -0.40
N GLY A 98 -2.30 6.03 -0.25
CA GLY A 98 -1.90 4.73 -0.75
C GLY A 98 -2.35 3.62 0.19
N GLY A 99 -2.37 2.37 -0.28
CA GLY A 99 -2.85 1.25 0.52
C GLY A 99 -2.06 -0.03 0.37
N ILE A 100 -2.23 -0.91 1.36
CA ILE A 100 -1.67 -2.26 1.36
C ILE A 100 -2.81 -3.25 1.56
N LEU A 101 -3.06 -4.10 0.56
CA LEU A 101 -3.99 -5.20 0.67
C LEU A 101 -3.19 -6.49 0.93
N ALA A 102 -3.16 -6.90 2.19
CA ALA A 102 -2.34 -8.00 2.70
C ALA A 102 -3.15 -9.26 3.02
N ASP A 103 -4.25 -9.48 2.31
CA ASP A 103 -5.10 -10.66 2.43
C ASP A 103 -4.34 -11.95 2.10
N ASP A 104 -4.69 -13.05 2.75
CA ASP A 104 -4.14 -14.37 2.43
C ASP A 104 -4.27 -14.69 0.94
N MET A 105 -3.39 -15.58 0.44
CA MET A 105 -3.44 -16.04 -0.94
C MET A 105 -4.79 -16.70 -1.26
N GLY A 106 -5.37 -16.37 -2.43
CA GLY A 106 -6.66 -16.91 -2.89
C GLY A 106 -7.90 -16.18 -2.34
N LEU A 107 -7.77 -15.08 -1.60
CA LEU A 107 -8.90 -14.24 -1.20
C LEU A 107 -9.35 -13.24 -2.30
N GLY A 108 -8.82 -13.35 -3.51
CA GLY A 108 -9.27 -12.55 -4.65
C GLY A 108 -8.76 -11.10 -4.64
N LYS A 109 -7.51 -10.87 -4.21
CA LYS A 109 -6.89 -9.55 -4.27
C LYS A 109 -6.93 -8.94 -5.67
N THR A 110 -6.71 -9.75 -6.71
CA THR A 110 -6.77 -9.31 -8.11
C THR A 110 -8.16 -8.80 -8.47
N LEU A 111 -9.23 -9.53 -8.12
CA LEU A 111 -10.61 -9.12 -8.39
C LEU A 111 -10.96 -7.80 -7.70
N GLN A 112 -10.63 -7.66 -6.41
CA GLN A 112 -10.84 -6.43 -5.65
C GLN A 112 -10.10 -5.25 -6.29
N THR A 113 -8.86 -5.48 -6.73
CA THR A 113 -8.03 -4.46 -7.40
C THR A 113 -8.59 -4.10 -8.78
N LEU A 114 -9.03 -5.05 -9.58
CA LEU A 114 -9.63 -4.79 -10.89
C LEU A 114 -10.92 -3.98 -10.76
N ALA A 115 -11.79 -4.33 -9.80
CA ALA A 115 -12.99 -3.56 -9.49
C ALA A 115 -12.64 -2.12 -9.09
N TRP A 116 -11.62 -1.94 -8.25
CA TRP A 116 -11.13 -0.62 -7.85
C TRP A 116 -10.54 0.18 -9.02
N LEU A 117 -9.75 -0.44 -9.91
CA LEU A 117 -9.20 0.23 -11.09
C LEU A 117 -10.31 0.67 -12.06
N LEU A 118 -11.36 -0.15 -12.21
CA LEU A 118 -12.54 0.23 -13.00
C LEU A 118 -13.29 1.39 -12.33
N TRP A 119 -13.47 1.35 -11.02
CA TRP A 119 -14.05 2.47 -10.26
C TRP A 119 -13.26 3.76 -10.44
N LEU A 120 -11.95 3.74 -10.33
CA LEU A 120 -11.08 4.90 -10.60
C LEU A 120 -11.24 5.45 -12.03
N LYS A 121 -11.50 4.56 -13.00
CA LYS A 121 -11.75 4.96 -14.39
C LYS A 121 -13.11 5.64 -14.53
N THR A 122 -14.15 5.13 -13.89
CA THR A 122 -15.54 5.61 -14.03
C THR A 122 -15.85 6.84 -13.19
N SER A 123 -15.23 6.97 -12.00
CA SER A 123 -15.43 8.08 -11.06
C SER A 123 -14.74 9.39 -11.48
N ARG A 124 -14.03 9.42 -12.59
CA ARG A 124 -13.33 10.62 -13.05
C ARG A 124 -14.28 11.69 -13.61
N ARG A 125 -13.86 12.95 -13.54
CA ARG A 125 -14.54 14.07 -14.25
C ARG A 125 -14.48 13.84 -15.76
N LYS A 126 -15.60 14.10 -16.48
CA LYS A 126 -15.76 13.85 -17.93
C LYS A 126 -14.62 14.38 -18.82
N ASN A 127 -13.96 15.46 -18.42
CA ASN A 127 -12.90 16.13 -19.22
C ASN A 127 -11.47 15.84 -18.76
N ALA A 128 -11.25 14.91 -17.82
CA ALA A 128 -9.91 14.57 -17.36
C ALA A 128 -9.19 13.68 -18.37
N LYS A 129 -7.90 13.96 -18.64
CA LYS A 129 -7.06 13.11 -19.49
C LYS A 129 -7.04 11.68 -18.95
N THR A 130 -7.16 10.72 -19.83
CA THR A 130 -7.10 9.29 -19.51
C THR A 130 -5.64 8.95 -19.13
N LYS A 131 -5.45 8.50 -17.90
CA LYS A 131 -4.17 7.97 -17.45
C LYS A 131 -4.33 6.46 -17.28
N PRO A 132 -3.43 5.61 -17.81
CA PRO A 132 -3.46 4.18 -17.56
C PRO A 132 -3.12 3.86 -16.10
N ALA A 133 -3.51 2.67 -15.63
CA ALA A 133 -2.94 2.08 -14.44
C ALA A 133 -1.74 1.18 -14.82
N LEU A 134 -0.71 1.13 -13.98
CA LEU A 134 0.41 0.24 -14.12
C LEU A 134 0.34 -0.85 -13.07
N VAL A 135 0.31 -2.11 -13.50
CA VAL A 135 0.41 -3.27 -12.63
C VAL A 135 1.79 -3.89 -12.81
N VAL A 136 2.54 -4.02 -11.73
CA VAL A 136 3.85 -4.66 -11.70
C VAL A 136 3.75 -5.93 -10.89
N CYS A 137 4.04 -7.06 -11.51
CA CYS A 137 3.86 -8.38 -10.89
C CYS A 137 5.02 -9.33 -11.22
N PRO A 138 5.14 -10.48 -10.57
CA PRO A 138 6.05 -11.54 -10.98
C PRO A 138 5.77 -11.98 -12.43
N ALA A 139 6.82 -12.36 -13.16
CA ALA A 139 6.70 -12.76 -14.57
C ALA A 139 5.70 -13.92 -14.78
N SER A 140 5.61 -14.83 -13.82
CA SER A 140 4.70 -16.00 -13.86
C SER A 140 3.22 -15.65 -13.85
N VAL A 141 2.84 -14.47 -13.35
CA VAL A 141 1.42 -14.06 -13.21
C VAL A 141 0.98 -12.95 -14.17
N LEU A 142 1.87 -12.49 -15.07
CA LEU A 142 1.57 -11.47 -16.09
C LEU A 142 0.28 -11.77 -16.88
N HIS A 143 0.20 -12.97 -17.44
CA HIS A 143 -0.94 -13.38 -18.25
C HIS A 143 -2.19 -13.67 -17.40
N ASN A 144 -2.03 -13.98 -16.12
CA ASN A 144 -3.16 -14.13 -15.20
C ASN A 144 -3.88 -12.80 -15.03
N TRP A 145 -3.15 -11.70 -14.82
CA TRP A 145 -3.75 -10.36 -14.73
C TRP A 145 -4.56 -10.00 -15.96
N ARG A 146 -4.05 -10.32 -17.16
CA ARG A 146 -4.79 -10.12 -18.40
C ARG A 146 -6.06 -10.97 -18.45
N ARG A 147 -5.95 -12.28 -18.20
CA ARG A 147 -7.10 -13.20 -18.23
C ARG A 147 -8.17 -12.83 -17.20
N GLU A 148 -7.76 -12.47 -15.99
CA GLU A 148 -8.67 -12.04 -14.95
C GLU A 148 -9.36 -10.70 -15.31
N SER A 149 -8.64 -9.76 -15.92
CA SER A 149 -9.24 -8.52 -16.41
C SER A 149 -10.24 -8.78 -17.54
N GLU A 150 -9.90 -9.62 -18.51
CA GLU A 150 -10.82 -10.02 -19.60
C GLU A 150 -12.09 -10.69 -19.05
N ARG A 151 -11.97 -11.45 -17.95
CA ARG A 151 -13.09 -12.12 -17.29
C ARG A 151 -13.94 -11.19 -16.43
N PHE A 152 -13.33 -10.39 -15.58
CA PHE A 152 -14.01 -9.63 -14.54
C PHE A 152 -14.30 -8.17 -14.91
N THR A 153 -13.50 -7.59 -15.79
CA THR A 153 -13.63 -6.20 -16.25
C THR A 153 -13.44 -6.09 -17.77
N PRO A 154 -14.27 -6.77 -18.60
CA PRO A 154 -14.04 -6.92 -20.04
C PRO A 154 -14.02 -5.59 -20.82
N LYS A 155 -14.56 -4.52 -20.24
CA LYS A 155 -14.54 -3.17 -20.82
C LYS A 155 -13.20 -2.45 -20.64
N MET A 156 -12.24 -3.02 -19.87
CA MET A 156 -10.91 -2.45 -19.67
C MET A 156 -9.91 -3.02 -20.68
N LYS A 157 -9.23 -2.13 -21.38
CA LYS A 157 -8.18 -2.50 -22.35
C LYS A 157 -6.87 -2.77 -21.60
N VAL A 158 -6.33 -3.98 -21.73
CA VAL A 158 -5.10 -4.41 -21.07
C VAL A 158 -3.95 -4.55 -22.05
N LEU A 159 -2.82 -3.91 -21.76
CA LEU A 159 -1.57 -4.07 -22.47
C LEU A 159 -0.60 -4.87 -21.59
N VAL A 160 -0.06 -5.96 -22.11
CA VAL A 160 1.01 -6.71 -21.45
C VAL A 160 2.35 -6.32 -22.09
N LEU A 161 3.26 -5.82 -21.24
CA LEU A 161 4.63 -5.52 -21.62
C LEU A 161 5.56 -6.63 -21.09
N GLU A 162 6.00 -7.48 -22.00
CA GLU A 162 6.93 -8.57 -21.72
C GLU A 162 8.22 -8.45 -22.52
N SER A 163 9.16 -9.37 -22.34
CA SER A 163 10.44 -9.35 -23.06
C SER A 163 10.22 -9.56 -24.55
N GLY A 164 11.02 -8.88 -25.38
CA GLY A 164 10.99 -9.03 -26.84
C GLY A 164 11.11 -7.70 -27.57
N GLN A 165 11.39 -7.76 -28.88
CA GLN A 165 11.57 -6.56 -29.72
C GLN A 165 10.29 -5.72 -29.86
N ALA A 166 9.13 -6.37 -29.89
CA ALA A 166 7.83 -5.70 -29.98
C ALA A 166 7.56 -4.73 -28.81
N ARG A 167 8.20 -4.93 -27.65
CA ARG A 167 8.01 -4.09 -26.45
C ARG A 167 8.24 -2.61 -26.72
N HIS A 168 9.26 -2.25 -27.52
CA HIS A 168 9.56 -0.85 -27.83
C HIS A 168 8.40 -0.16 -28.56
N ASN A 169 7.72 -0.87 -29.45
CA ASN A 169 6.56 -0.35 -30.16
C ASN A 169 5.30 -0.34 -29.27
N LEU A 170 5.15 -1.37 -28.43
CA LEU A 170 4.03 -1.46 -27.49
C LEU A 170 4.04 -0.35 -26.45
N ARG A 171 5.21 0.08 -25.97
CA ARG A 171 5.32 1.22 -25.01
C ARG A 171 4.70 2.51 -25.56
N LYS A 172 4.84 2.79 -26.86
CA LYS A 172 4.26 3.97 -27.49
C LYS A 172 2.73 3.98 -27.43
N ARG A 173 2.13 2.81 -27.27
CA ARG A 173 0.68 2.62 -27.20
C ARG A 173 0.12 2.61 -25.78
N ILE A 174 0.95 2.79 -24.75
CA ILE A 174 0.52 2.86 -23.35
C ILE A 174 -0.70 3.78 -23.16
N PRO A 175 -0.78 4.99 -23.75
CA PRO A 175 -1.94 5.87 -23.58
C PRO A 175 -3.27 5.34 -24.13
N ASP A 176 -3.24 4.32 -25.02
CA ASP A 176 -4.42 3.73 -25.64
C ASP A 176 -5.11 2.68 -24.75
N TYR A 177 -4.47 2.33 -23.61
CA TYR A 177 -4.89 1.27 -22.72
C TYR A 177 -5.30 1.79 -21.35
N ASP A 178 -6.14 1.02 -20.66
CA ASP A 178 -6.59 1.33 -19.30
C ASP A 178 -5.66 0.74 -18.25
N ILE A 179 -5.12 -0.45 -18.52
CA ILE A 179 -4.18 -1.17 -17.66
C ILE A 179 -2.96 -1.57 -18.48
N VAL A 180 -1.80 -1.32 -17.92
CA VAL A 180 -0.52 -1.83 -18.42
C VAL A 180 0.02 -2.81 -17.39
N VAL A 181 0.28 -4.04 -17.79
CA VAL A 181 0.84 -5.09 -16.91
C VAL A 181 2.27 -5.36 -17.33
N THR A 182 3.20 -5.35 -16.39
CA THR A 182 4.62 -5.64 -16.62
C THR A 182 5.23 -6.36 -15.42
N ASN A 183 6.45 -6.85 -15.54
CA ASN A 183 7.17 -7.44 -14.42
C ASN A 183 8.27 -6.52 -13.87
N TYR A 184 8.73 -6.82 -12.66
CA TYR A 184 9.76 -6.03 -11.96
C TYR A 184 11.06 -5.87 -12.73
N SER A 185 11.48 -6.89 -13.49
CA SER A 185 12.72 -6.85 -14.29
C SER A 185 12.60 -5.91 -15.48
N ILE A 186 11.45 -5.93 -16.15
CA ILE A 186 11.16 -5.04 -17.28
C ILE A 186 10.98 -3.60 -16.79
N LEU A 187 10.24 -3.39 -15.70
CA LEU A 187 10.09 -2.08 -15.11
C LEU A 187 11.46 -1.43 -14.86
N ARG A 188 12.36 -2.16 -14.20
CA ARG A 188 13.73 -1.66 -13.93
C ARG A 188 14.50 -1.32 -15.22
N ARG A 189 14.38 -2.15 -16.27
CA ARG A 189 15.06 -1.96 -17.54
C ARG A 189 14.52 -0.78 -18.34
N ASP A 190 13.22 -0.58 -18.28
CA ASP A 190 12.49 0.40 -19.08
C ASP A 190 12.06 1.63 -18.27
N LEU A 191 12.71 1.86 -17.11
CA LEU A 191 12.34 2.92 -16.15
C LEU A 191 12.25 4.30 -16.82
N ASP A 192 13.28 4.72 -17.54
CA ASP A 192 13.34 6.03 -18.21
C ASP A 192 12.17 6.25 -19.17
N GLU A 193 11.72 5.19 -19.81
CA GLU A 193 10.59 5.24 -20.73
C GLU A 193 9.26 5.25 -19.99
N LEU A 194 9.11 4.42 -18.94
CA LEU A 194 7.90 4.35 -18.14
C LEU A 194 7.69 5.63 -17.31
N ALA A 195 8.78 6.26 -16.84
CA ALA A 195 8.73 7.51 -16.09
C ALA A 195 8.22 8.72 -16.89
N LYS A 196 8.19 8.61 -18.23
CA LYS A 196 7.61 9.64 -19.10
C LYS A 196 6.08 9.69 -19.01
N PHE A 197 5.45 8.64 -18.50
CA PHE A 197 4.00 8.54 -18.37
C PHE A 197 3.54 8.91 -16.96
N ALA A 198 2.40 9.60 -16.87
CA ALA A 198 1.69 9.77 -15.61
C ALA A 198 0.65 8.67 -15.48
N PHE A 199 0.75 7.87 -14.44
CA PHE A 199 -0.19 6.77 -14.17
C PHE A 199 -1.32 7.24 -13.25
N ARG A 200 -2.51 6.65 -13.42
CA ARG A 200 -3.62 6.83 -12.48
C ARG A 200 -3.36 6.08 -11.18
N ALA A 201 -2.92 4.85 -11.33
CA ALA A 201 -2.55 4.00 -10.20
C ALA A 201 -1.31 3.18 -10.56
N ILE A 202 -0.47 2.90 -9.57
CA ILE A 202 0.55 1.88 -9.64
C ILE A 202 0.21 0.81 -8.61
N VAL A 203 0.06 -0.43 -9.09
CA VAL A 203 -0.21 -1.60 -8.27
C VAL A 203 1.02 -2.49 -8.30
N LEU A 204 1.55 -2.82 -7.14
CA LEU A 204 2.62 -3.82 -7.00
C LEU A 204 2.01 -5.12 -6.48
N ASP A 205 2.02 -6.14 -7.31
CA ASP A 205 1.63 -7.48 -6.90
C ASP A 205 2.85 -8.23 -6.36
N GLU A 206 2.65 -9.01 -5.30
CA GLU A 206 3.72 -9.61 -4.51
C GLU A 206 4.76 -8.56 -4.06
N ALA A 207 4.27 -7.57 -3.31
CA ALA A 207 5.06 -6.38 -2.93
C ALA A 207 6.32 -6.70 -2.11
N GLN A 208 6.51 -7.94 -1.64
CA GLN A 208 7.77 -8.37 -1.04
C GLN A 208 8.98 -8.24 -1.99
N PHE A 209 8.78 -8.10 -3.29
CA PHE A 209 9.86 -7.80 -4.23
C PHE A 209 10.55 -6.46 -3.96
N ILE A 210 9.88 -5.54 -3.27
CA ILE A 210 10.42 -4.22 -2.90
C ILE A 210 10.74 -4.08 -1.41
N LYS A 211 10.82 -5.18 -0.65
CA LYS A 211 11.09 -5.18 0.78
C LYS A 211 12.44 -4.56 1.17
N ASN A 212 13.44 -4.68 0.29
CA ASN A 212 14.75 -4.07 0.53
C ASN A 212 14.79 -2.66 -0.06
N PRO A 213 14.87 -1.59 0.78
CA PRO A 213 14.87 -0.21 0.30
C PRO A 213 16.09 0.14 -0.55
N GLY A 214 17.23 -0.54 -0.33
CA GLY A 214 18.46 -0.34 -1.11
C GLY A 214 18.46 -1.00 -2.49
N ALA A 215 17.52 -1.92 -2.74
CA ALA A 215 17.48 -2.66 -4.00
C ALA A 215 17.11 -1.75 -5.18
N GLN A 216 17.75 -1.99 -6.33
CA GLN A 216 17.52 -1.20 -7.54
C GLN A 216 16.05 -1.24 -8.00
N VAL A 217 15.38 -2.38 -7.85
CA VAL A 217 13.95 -2.51 -8.18
C VAL A 217 13.08 -1.62 -7.30
N THR A 218 13.39 -1.51 -6.00
CA THR A 218 12.67 -0.65 -5.06
C THR A 218 12.83 0.82 -5.45
N LYS A 219 14.06 1.25 -5.76
CA LYS A 219 14.32 2.61 -6.23
C LYS A 219 13.54 2.90 -7.51
N SER A 220 13.58 1.97 -8.48
CA SER A 220 12.86 2.13 -9.74
C SER A 220 11.35 2.31 -9.59
N VAL A 221 10.69 1.53 -8.73
CA VAL A 221 9.22 1.70 -8.55
C VAL A 221 8.87 3.00 -7.82
N LYS A 222 9.75 3.47 -6.92
CA LYS A 222 9.53 4.73 -6.19
C LYS A 222 9.67 5.96 -7.08
N GLU A 223 10.46 5.91 -8.16
CA GLU A 223 10.62 7.01 -9.12
C GLU A 223 9.37 7.25 -9.97
N LEU A 224 8.53 6.23 -10.14
CA LEU A 224 7.33 6.36 -10.95
C LEU A 224 6.25 7.20 -10.26
N LYS A 225 5.59 8.06 -11.05
CA LYS A 225 4.54 8.97 -10.58
C LYS A 225 3.15 8.42 -10.86
N ALA A 226 2.31 8.38 -9.83
CA ALA A 226 0.90 8.00 -9.95
C ALA A 226 0.03 8.83 -9.02
N ASP A 227 -1.27 8.89 -9.35
CA ASP A 227 -2.26 9.54 -8.48
C ASP A 227 -2.56 8.66 -7.24
N HIS A 228 -2.47 7.32 -7.41
CA HIS A 228 -2.69 6.34 -6.33
C HIS A 228 -1.63 5.24 -6.37
N LYS A 229 -1.27 4.69 -5.22
CA LYS A 229 -0.32 3.58 -5.09
C LYS A 229 -0.92 2.48 -4.23
N LEU A 230 -0.80 1.23 -4.68
CA LEU A 230 -1.34 0.05 -4.00
C LEU A 230 -0.29 -1.06 -3.98
N ALA A 231 -0.08 -1.67 -2.83
CA ALA A 231 0.73 -2.86 -2.68
C ALA A 231 -0.15 -4.06 -2.34
N LEU A 232 0.01 -5.15 -3.08
CA LEU A 232 -0.64 -6.43 -2.81
C LEU A 232 0.41 -7.40 -2.29
N THR A 233 0.10 -8.11 -1.21
CA THR A 233 0.96 -9.15 -0.67
C THR A 233 0.13 -10.26 -0.05
N GLY A 234 0.54 -11.50 -0.21
CA GLY A 234 -0.08 -12.66 0.44
C GLY A 234 0.78 -13.21 1.56
N THR A 235 2.01 -12.70 1.69
CA THR A 235 2.93 -13.11 2.75
C THR A 235 2.85 -12.14 3.93
N PRO A 236 2.85 -12.66 5.17
CA PRO A 236 2.97 -11.81 6.33
C PRO A 236 4.26 -10.97 6.24
N ILE A 237 4.14 -9.68 6.54
CA ILE A 237 5.29 -8.77 6.61
C ILE A 237 5.95 -9.01 7.99
N GLU A 238 6.50 -10.21 8.21
CA GLU A 238 6.88 -10.66 9.55
C GLU A 238 8.39 -10.66 9.83
N ASN A 239 9.22 -10.64 8.78
CA ASN A 239 10.63 -10.97 9.00
C ASN A 239 11.51 -9.79 9.45
N ARG A 240 11.22 -8.58 9.01
CA ARG A 240 11.97 -7.37 9.41
C ARG A 240 11.08 -6.15 9.35
N MET A 241 11.17 -5.29 10.36
CA MET A 241 10.45 -4.01 10.36
C MET A 241 10.82 -3.14 9.15
N LEU A 242 12.07 -3.20 8.70
CA LEU A 242 12.55 -2.47 7.54
C LEU A 242 11.89 -2.92 6.22
N ASP A 243 11.50 -4.19 6.10
CA ASP A 243 10.76 -4.72 4.94
C ASP A 243 9.39 -4.03 4.84
N LEU A 244 8.72 -3.88 5.99
CA LEU A 244 7.45 -3.16 6.10
C LEU A 244 7.61 -1.68 5.78
N TRP A 245 8.63 -1.02 6.36
CA TRP A 245 8.93 0.38 6.08
C TRP A 245 9.07 0.64 4.58
N SER A 246 9.79 -0.23 3.87
CA SER A 246 10.03 -0.06 2.43
C SER A 246 8.74 -0.10 1.61
N ILE A 247 7.80 -0.99 1.97
CA ILE A 247 6.49 -1.11 1.29
C ILE A 247 5.60 0.09 1.62
N VAL A 248 5.57 0.50 2.90
CA VAL A 248 4.79 1.67 3.32
C VAL A 248 5.32 2.94 2.66
N ASP A 249 6.64 3.13 2.59
CA ASP A 249 7.24 4.29 1.94
C ASP A 249 6.98 4.31 0.42
N PHE A 250 6.74 3.17 -0.23
CA PHE A 250 6.25 3.14 -1.61
C PHE A 250 4.81 3.63 -1.70
N VAL A 251 3.88 3.12 -0.89
CA VAL A 251 2.45 3.47 -0.98
C VAL A 251 2.16 4.88 -0.48
N GLN A 252 2.84 5.30 0.59
CA GLN A 252 2.69 6.62 1.21
C GLN A 252 4.08 7.13 1.63
N PRO A 253 4.79 7.86 0.75
CA PRO A 253 6.13 8.37 1.03
C PRO A 253 6.18 9.22 2.30
N ASN A 254 7.24 9.03 3.09
CA ASN A 254 7.50 9.71 4.37
C ASN A 254 6.49 9.46 5.50
N TYR A 255 5.50 8.60 5.33
CA TYR A 255 4.47 8.32 6.33
C TYR A 255 5.03 7.78 7.67
N LEU A 256 6.05 6.95 7.61
CA LEU A 256 6.75 6.40 8.77
C LEU A 256 8.07 7.13 9.09
N GLY A 257 8.27 8.33 8.51
CA GLY A 257 9.52 9.07 8.64
C GLY A 257 10.66 8.45 7.81
N ASN A 258 11.88 8.97 8.01
CA ASN A 258 13.04 8.45 7.31
C ASN A 258 13.47 7.07 7.84
N GLN A 259 14.24 6.33 7.03
CA GLN A 259 14.67 4.97 7.34
C GLN A 259 15.48 4.87 8.63
N GLU A 260 16.37 5.83 8.89
CA GLU A 260 17.27 5.84 10.06
C GLU A 260 16.47 5.99 11.35
N HIS A 261 15.57 6.97 11.40
CA HIS A 261 14.67 7.18 12.53
C HIS A 261 13.76 5.98 12.76
N PHE A 262 13.16 5.44 11.70
CA PHE A 262 12.32 4.24 11.80
C PHE A 262 13.07 3.06 12.40
N THR A 263 14.31 2.82 11.96
CA THR A 263 15.15 1.74 12.49
C THR A 263 15.48 1.95 13.96
N GLN A 264 15.79 3.18 14.37
CA GLN A 264 16.07 3.50 15.78
C GLN A 264 14.86 3.29 16.68
N VAL A 265 13.67 3.67 16.23
CA VAL A 265 12.44 3.61 17.05
C VAL A 265 11.82 2.20 17.06
N TYR A 266 11.84 1.49 15.94
CA TYR A 266 11.09 0.25 15.76
C TYR A 266 11.94 -1.00 15.55
N ASP A 267 13.26 -0.90 15.29
CA ASP A 267 14.11 -2.09 15.15
C ASP A 267 14.42 -2.70 16.53
N LEU A 268 13.78 -3.82 16.78
CA LEU A 268 13.79 -4.52 18.06
C LEU A 268 15.16 -5.07 18.49
N LYS A 269 16.14 -5.15 17.58
CA LYS A 269 17.49 -5.57 17.91
C LYS A 269 18.22 -4.59 18.82
N VAL A 270 17.84 -3.30 18.79
CA VAL A 270 18.39 -2.26 19.65
C VAL A 270 17.77 -2.31 21.06
N SER A 271 16.56 -2.87 21.17
CA SER A 271 15.78 -2.87 22.42
C SER A 271 15.66 -4.25 23.10
N GLU A 272 16.53 -5.21 22.79
CA GLU A 272 16.55 -6.53 23.47
C GLU A 272 16.66 -6.46 25.00
N LYS A 273 16.94 -5.28 25.56
CA LYS A 273 17.01 -5.05 27.01
C LYS A 273 15.70 -4.61 27.66
N ASP A 274 14.68 -4.20 26.86
CA ASP A 274 13.40 -3.75 27.42
C ASP A 274 12.21 -4.25 26.57
N GLU A 275 11.64 -5.39 26.96
CA GLU A 275 10.44 -5.99 26.34
C GLU A 275 9.23 -5.05 26.33
N ASN A 276 9.12 -4.18 27.34
CA ASN A 276 8.01 -3.23 27.44
C ASN A 276 8.12 -2.14 26.37
N ALA A 277 9.31 -1.56 26.17
CA ALA A 277 9.55 -0.58 25.12
C ALA A 277 9.28 -1.17 23.72
N ALA A 278 9.72 -2.40 23.48
CA ALA A 278 9.47 -3.13 22.24
C ALA A 278 7.96 -3.37 22.00
N ARG A 279 7.19 -3.69 23.04
CA ARG A 279 5.75 -3.88 22.97
C ARG A 279 5.01 -2.57 22.66
N ILE A 280 5.41 -1.48 23.29
CA ILE A 280 4.86 -0.14 23.06
C ILE A 280 5.14 0.30 21.62
N GLY A 281 6.37 0.15 21.13
CA GLY A 281 6.75 0.47 19.76
C GLY A 281 5.92 -0.30 18.73
N ARG A 282 5.74 -1.62 18.92
CA ARG A 282 4.87 -2.44 18.04
C ARG A 282 3.42 -1.97 18.05
N ARG A 283 2.88 -1.60 19.21
CA ARG A 283 1.50 -1.11 19.33
C ARG A 283 1.33 0.22 18.62
N LYS A 284 2.26 1.17 18.78
CA LYS A 284 2.28 2.45 18.08
C LYS A 284 2.36 2.23 16.55
N LEU A 285 3.26 1.37 16.08
CA LEU A 285 3.40 1.06 14.65
C LEU A 285 2.12 0.42 14.09
N SER A 286 1.52 -0.52 14.82
CA SER A 286 0.26 -1.16 14.42
C SER A 286 -0.87 -0.16 14.29
N ALA A 287 -0.99 0.80 15.20
CA ALA A 287 -1.98 1.88 15.13
C ALA A 287 -1.76 2.77 13.89
N LYS A 288 -0.50 3.16 13.61
CA LYS A 288 -0.16 3.93 12.41
C LYS A 288 -0.48 3.19 11.10
N LEU A 289 -0.28 1.87 11.07
CA LEU A 289 -0.52 1.07 9.86
C LEU A 289 -1.99 0.77 9.58
N ARG A 290 -2.81 0.75 10.63
CA ARG A 290 -4.21 0.37 10.55
C ARG A 290 -5.01 1.10 9.47
N PRO A 291 -4.84 2.41 9.24
CA PRO A 291 -5.54 3.12 8.18
C PRO A 291 -5.12 2.74 6.77
N LEU A 292 -3.89 2.27 6.57
CA LEU A 292 -3.31 1.99 5.25
C LEU A 292 -3.29 0.51 4.89
N LEU A 293 -3.50 -0.39 5.86
CA LEU A 293 -3.29 -1.82 5.70
C LEU A 293 -4.56 -2.60 6.03
N LEU A 294 -5.03 -3.38 5.05
CA LEU A 294 -6.09 -4.36 5.25
C LEU A 294 -5.52 -5.77 5.14
N ARG A 295 -5.67 -6.57 6.20
CA ARG A 295 -5.23 -7.97 6.25
C ARG A 295 -6.33 -8.86 6.79
N ARG A 296 -6.70 -9.88 6.03
CA ARG A 296 -7.68 -10.90 6.43
C ARG A 296 -7.10 -12.29 6.18
N VAL A 297 -7.40 -13.20 7.08
CA VAL A 297 -6.96 -14.58 7.02
C VAL A 297 -8.10 -15.46 6.50
N LYS A 298 -7.79 -16.43 5.63
CA LYS A 298 -8.79 -17.34 5.04
C LYS A 298 -9.75 -17.94 6.05
N LYS A 299 -9.23 -18.42 7.19
CA LYS A 299 -10.03 -19.02 8.26
C LYS A 299 -11.11 -18.09 8.83
N GLN A 300 -10.91 -16.78 8.76
CA GLN A 300 -11.84 -15.79 9.31
C GLN A 300 -12.96 -15.43 8.34
N VAL A 301 -12.66 -15.33 7.04
CA VAL A 301 -13.58 -14.74 6.05
C VAL A 301 -14.17 -15.75 5.06
N ALA A 302 -13.56 -16.89 4.88
CA ALA A 302 -13.98 -17.94 3.94
C ALA A 302 -14.32 -19.24 4.70
N LYS A 303 -15.31 -19.14 5.58
CA LYS A 303 -15.76 -20.25 6.44
C LYS A 303 -16.39 -21.42 5.68
N ASP A 304 -16.77 -21.20 4.43
CA ASP A 304 -17.33 -22.16 3.49
C ASP A 304 -16.27 -22.98 2.75
N LEU A 305 -14.99 -22.65 2.90
CA LEU A 305 -13.93 -23.46 2.31
C LEU A 305 -13.64 -24.68 3.19
N PRO A 306 -13.40 -25.85 2.56
CA PRO A 306 -12.99 -27.05 3.31
C PRO A 306 -11.66 -26.80 4.03
N ASP A 307 -11.46 -27.53 5.12
CA ASP A 307 -10.20 -27.51 5.85
C ASP A 307 -9.03 -27.88 4.93
N ARG A 308 -7.87 -27.28 5.21
CA ARG A 308 -6.65 -27.58 4.47
C ARG A 308 -6.24 -29.04 4.77
N ILE A 309 -6.26 -29.88 3.73
CA ILE A 309 -5.76 -31.26 3.81
C ILE A 309 -4.27 -31.20 3.45
N GLU A 310 -3.43 -31.54 4.41
CA GLU A 310 -1.99 -31.74 4.19
C GLU A 310 -1.72 -33.23 4.05
N GLN A 311 -1.23 -33.66 2.89
CA GLN A 311 -0.82 -35.02 2.65
C GLN A 311 0.70 -35.05 2.43
N ARG A 312 1.41 -35.78 3.31
CA ARG A 312 2.84 -36.02 3.16
C ARG A 312 3.03 -37.24 2.28
N LEU A 313 3.70 -37.08 1.15
CA LEU A 313 4.15 -38.19 0.29
C LEU A 313 5.67 -38.29 0.45
N ASP A 314 6.11 -39.34 1.10
CA ASP A 314 7.53 -39.66 1.20
C ASP A 314 7.91 -40.49 -0.04
N CYS A 315 8.85 -39.97 -0.86
CA CYS A 315 9.41 -40.66 -2.01
C CYS A 315 10.81 -41.15 -1.61
N GLU A 316 11.00 -42.47 -1.56
CA GLU A 316 12.32 -43.05 -1.43
C GLU A 316 13.03 -43.00 -2.80
N LEU A 317 14.20 -42.36 -2.84
CA LEU A 317 15.06 -42.41 -4.02
C LEU A 317 15.74 -43.79 -4.03
N PRO A 318 15.74 -44.50 -5.18
CA PRO A 318 16.52 -45.74 -5.30
C PRO A 318 18.01 -45.41 -5.10
N GLU A 319 18.69 -46.24 -4.31
CA GLU A 319 20.15 -46.20 -4.21
C GLU A 319 20.75 -46.42 -5.60
N GLU A 320 21.63 -45.54 -6.07
CA GLU A 320 22.43 -45.71 -7.31
C GLU A 320 23.54 -46.76 -7.09
#